data_1d1751622df018481543f64df7ac2f9c
#
_entry.id   1d1751622df018481543f64df7ac2f9c
#
_cell.length_a   1.000
_cell.length_b   1.000
_cell.length_c   1.000
_cell.angle_alpha   90.00
_cell.angle_beta   90.00
_cell.angle_gamma   90.00
#
_symmetry.space_group_name_H-M   'P 1'
#
loop_
_entity.id
_entity.type
_entity.pdbx_description
1 polymer ?
#
loop_
_entity_poly.entity_id
_entity_poly.type
_entity_poly.pdbx_seq_one_letter_code
_entity_poly.pdbx_strand_id
1 'polypeptide(L)'
;MRRLAIFAIALAAIGVSACDDDSPTGPSNSGPIVFTAQLAASNEVPPISNAESAATGTATITFNVPRDSSGAVTGPGTWNVQAVVSGLTATSAIRLAHIHTGASGVGGPVFVDTGLSAANAIQIGTGGTVNFEGVAISQSQATAVLANPAGHYFNMHSPLNGGGVVRGQLTRVR
;
A
#
# COMPACT_ATOMS: atom_id res chain seq x y z
N MET A 1 -11.71 58.63 -71.49
CA MET A 1 -12.31 57.38 -71.03
C MET A 1 -11.30 56.66 -70.11
N ARG A 2 -11.41 56.90 -68.85
CA ARG A 2 -10.50 56.29 -67.80
C ARG A 2 -11.24 55.13 -67.14
N ARG A 3 -10.69 53.95 -67.28
CA ARG A 3 -11.23 52.74 -66.64
C ARG A 3 -10.65 52.66 -65.22
N LEU A 4 -11.51 52.68 -64.22
CA LEU A 4 -11.14 52.46 -62.78
C LEU A 4 -11.12 50.96 -62.50
N ALA A 5 -9.99 50.47 -62.09
CA ALA A 5 -9.83 49.09 -61.66
C ALA A 5 -10.06 49.09 -60.10
N ILE A 6 -11.03 48.33 -59.66
CA ILE A 6 -11.29 48.10 -58.24
C ILE A 6 -10.53 46.83 -57.81
N PHE A 7 -9.55 47.00 -56.93
CA PHE A 7 -8.88 45.88 -56.29
C PHE A 7 -9.71 45.43 -55.06
N ALA A 8 -10.22 44.20 -55.06
CA ALA A 8 -10.84 43.59 -53.91
C ALA A 8 -9.72 42.95 -53.07
N ILE A 9 -9.56 43.43 -51.82
CA ILE A 9 -8.65 42.80 -50.85
C ILE A 9 -9.46 41.73 -50.09
N ALA A 10 -9.10 40.46 -50.31
CA ALA A 10 -9.63 39.37 -49.53
C ALA A 10 -8.87 39.26 -48.19
N LEU A 11 -9.57 39.54 -47.10
CA LEU A 11 -9.04 39.36 -45.73
C LEU A 11 -9.19 37.89 -45.33
N ALA A 12 -8.07 37.13 -45.31
CA ALA A 12 -8.05 35.78 -44.79
C ALA A 12 -8.02 35.83 -43.25
N ALA A 13 -9.10 35.44 -42.61
CA ALA A 13 -9.13 35.24 -41.17
C ALA A 13 -8.44 33.90 -40.85
N ILE A 14 -7.27 33.95 -40.21
CA ILE A 14 -6.59 32.79 -39.68
C ILE A 14 -7.27 32.49 -38.32
N GLY A 15 -8.13 31.48 -38.30
CA GLY A 15 -8.68 30.92 -37.06
C GLY A 15 -7.58 30.18 -36.29
N VAL A 16 -7.13 30.74 -35.19
CA VAL A 16 -6.28 30.04 -34.20
C VAL A 16 -7.20 29.14 -33.39
N SER A 17 -7.22 27.82 -33.69
CA SER A 17 -7.79 26.84 -32.76
C SER A 17 -6.83 26.71 -31.60
N ALA A 18 -7.15 27.35 -30.48
CA ALA A 18 -6.57 27.03 -29.21
C ALA A 18 -7.22 25.72 -28.72
N CYS A 19 -6.53 24.62 -28.85
CA CYS A 19 -6.84 23.41 -28.09
C CYS A 19 -6.25 23.59 -26.71
N ASP A 20 -7.00 24.21 -25.80
CA ASP A 20 -6.74 24.13 -24.39
C ASP A 20 -7.40 22.84 -23.86
N ASP A 21 -6.73 21.70 -24.05
CA ASP A 21 -7.01 20.46 -23.34
C ASP A 21 -6.20 20.42 -22.04
N ASP A 22 -6.27 21.46 -21.24
CA ASP A 22 -5.94 21.39 -19.83
C ASP A 22 -7.14 20.86 -19.03
N SER A 23 -7.50 19.61 -19.28
CA SER A 23 -8.26 18.85 -18.28
C SER A 23 -7.35 18.70 -17.08
N PRO A 24 -7.72 19.22 -15.89
CA PRO A 24 -6.97 18.95 -14.68
C PRO A 24 -6.96 17.43 -14.52
N THR A 25 -5.78 16.82 -14.69
CA THR A 25 -5.56 15.43 -14.34
C THR A 25 -5.75 15.33 -12.84
N GLY A 26 -6.97 15.08 -12.42
CA GLY A 26 -7.24 14.58 -11.07
C GLY A 26 -6.33 13.39 -10.81
N PRO A 27 -6.02 13.03 -9.56
CA PRO A 27 -5.11 11.93 -9.27
C PRO A 27 -5.55 10.71 -10.07
N SER A 28 -4.69 10.26 -10.99
CA SER A 28 -5.04 9.14 -11.85
C SER A 28 -5.31 7.92 -10.97
N ASN A 29 -6.52 7.37 -11.02
CA ASN A 29 -6.89 6.14 -10.30
C ASN A 29 -6.14 4.90 -10.82
N SER A 30 -5.17 5.08 -11.72
CA SER A 30 -4.42 4.01 -12.40
C SER A 30 -3.12 3.59 -11.68
N GLY A 31 -2.63 4.35 -10.69
CA GLY A 31 -1.42 4.00 -9.94
C GLY A 31 -1.68 2.98 -8.83
N PRO A 32 -0.62 2.39 -8.23
CA PRO A 32 -0.76 1.47 -7.11
C PRO A 32 -1.40 2.17 -5.90
N ILE A 33 -2.13 1.39 -5.09
CA ILE A 33 -2.66 1.85 -3.80
C ILE A 33 -1.60 1.57 -2.74
N VAL A 34 -1.22 2.60 -1.98
CA VAL A 34 -0.15 2.48 -0.99
C VAL A 34 -0.69 2.75 0.41
N PHE A 35 -0.33 1.86 1.32
CA PHE A 35 -0.56 1.99 2.75
C PHE A 35 0.77 1.99 3.50
N THR A 36 0.77 2.60 4.67
CA THR A 36 1.85 2.49 5.66
C THR A 36 1.31 1.92 6.97
N ALA A 37 2.19 1.29 7.74
CA ALA A 37 1.90 0.87 9.10
C ALA A 37 3.09 1.19 10.01
N GLN A 38 2.84 1.89 11.13
CA GLN A 38 3.82 2.10 12.19
C GLN A 38 3.81 0.88 13.10
N LEU A 39 4.87 0.09 13.06
CA LEU A 39 4.98 -1.18 13.76
C LEU A 39 5.58 -0.96 15.15
N ALA A 40 4.97 -1.58 16.17
CA ALA A 40 5.55 -1.63 17.50
C ALA A 40 5.09 -2.88 18.25
N ALA A 41 5.96 -3.41 19.11
CA ALA A 41 5.67 -4.50 20.02
C ALA A 41 4.58 -4.11 21.04
N SER A 42 4.55 -2.83 21.42
CA SER A 42 3.52 -2.27 22.30
C SER A 42 2.12 -2.21 21.68
N ASN A 43 2.02 -2.32 20.35
CA ASN A 43 0.73 -2.35 19.65
C ASN A 43 0.12 -3.75 19.60
N GLU A 44 0.87 -4.81 19.93
CA GLU A 44 0.34 -6.18 19.98
C GLU A 44 -0.72 -6.32 21.08
N VAL A 45 -1.56 -7.36 20.98
CA VAL A 45 -2.66 -7.61 21.93
C VAL A 45 -2.59 -9.04 22.43
N PRO A 46 -2.10 -9.24 23.68
CA PRO A 46 -1.54 -8.24 24.60
C PRO A 46 -0.20 -7.67 24.12
N PRO A 47 0.23 -6.50 24.63
CA PRO A 47 1.55 -5.94 24.34
C PRO A 47 2.69 -6.88 24.71
N ILE A 48 3.76 -6.89 23.90
CA ILE A 48 4.93 -7.72 24.17
C ILE A 48 5.70 -7.20 25.38
N SER A 49 6.06 -8.11 26.29
CA SER A 49 6.76 -7.78 27.54
C SER A 49 8.08 -8.54 27.75
N ASN A 50 8.52 -9.33 26.74
CA ASN A 50 9.75 -10.10 26.79
C ASN A 50 10.94 -9.36 26.14
N ALA A 51 12.01 -10.08 25.77
CA ALA A 51 13.23 -9.52 25.20
C ALA A 51 13.02 -8.77 23.87
N GLU A 52 11.88 -8.94 23.18
CA GLU A 52 11.53 -8.23 21.95
C GLU A 52 10.53 -7.08 22.19
N SER A 53 10.28 -6.69 23.46
CA SER A 53 9.34 -5.59 23.80
C SER A 53 9.75 -4.22 23.26
N ALA A 54 11.01 -4.03 22.90
CA ALA A 54 11.53 -2.82 22.27
C ALA A 54 11.37 -2.81 20.74
N ALA A 55 10.82 -3.88 20.16
CA ALA A 55 10.71 -3.98 18.70
C ALA A 55 9.79 -2.90 18.13
N THR A 56 10.30 -2.21 17.10
CA THR A 56 9.59 -1.15 16.36
C THR A 56 9.94 -1.23 14.90
N GLY A 57 9.14 -0.58 14.04
CA GLY A 57 9.42 -0.55 12.62
C GLY A 57 8.39 0.22 11.80
N THR A 58 8.53 0.12 10.50
CA THR A 58 7.55 0.63 9.54
C THR A 58 7.33 -0.39 8.44
N ALA A 59 6.12 -0.50 7.94
CA ALA A 59 5.81 -1.25 6.73
C ALA A 59 5.21 -0.32 5.68
N THR A 60 5.67 -0.47 4.43
CA THR A 60 5.02 0.07 3.24
C THR A 60 4.38 -1.08 2.49
N ILE A 61 3.09 -0.98 2.24
CA ILE A 61 2.27 -2.02 1.61
C ILE A 61 1.69 -1.43 0.34
N THR A 62 1.91 -2.11 -0.79
CA THR A 62 1.49 -1.64 -2.10
C THR A 62 0.56 -2.66 -2.75
N PHE A 63 -0.67 -2.27 -3.06
CA PHE A 63 -1.61 -3.09 -3.82
C PHE A 63 -1.55 -2.73 -5.30
N ASN A 64 -1.28 -3.72 -6.14
CA ASN A 64 -1.30 -3.65 -7.59
C ASN A 64 -2.54 -4.39 -8.09
N VAL A 65 -3.67 -3.69 -8.10
CA VAL A 65 -4.99 -4.21 -8.46
C VAL A 65 -5.63 -3.37 -9.56
N PRO A 66 -6.39 -3.99 -10.48
CA PRO A 66 -7.11 -3.23 -11.50
C PRO A 66 -8.24 -2.41 -10.85
N ARG A 67 -8.44 -1.19 -11.35
CA ARG A 67 -9.48 -0.26 -10.88
C ARG A 67 -10.19 0.37 -12.06
N ASP A 68 -11.47 0.69 -11.88
CA ASP A 68 -12.23 1.50 -12.83
C ASP A 68 -11.94 3.02 -12.66
N SER A 69 -12.59 3.83 -13.46
CA SER A 69 -12.45 5.30 -13.43
C SER A 69 -12.93 5.92 -12.12
N SER A 70 -13.78 5.25 -11.35
CA SER A 70 -14.19 5.68 -10.00
C SER A 70 -13.17 5.32 -8.92
N GLY A 71 -12.17 4.48 -9.24
CA GLY A 71 -11.19 3.94 -8.32
C GLY A 71 -11.61 2.66 -7.61
N ALA A 72 -12.76 2.09 -7.97
CA ALA A 72 -13.21 0.82 -7.42
C ALA A 72 -12.36 -0.35 -7.97
N VAL A 73 -12.01 -1.29 -7.10
CA VAL A 73 -11.24 -2.50 -7.47
C VAL A 73 -12.13 -3.41 -8.31
N THR A 74 -11.67 -3.77 -9.51
CA THR A 74 -12.46 -4.54 -10.50
C THR A 74 -12.01 -5.99 -10.69
N GLY A 75 -10.93 -6.40 -10.03
CA GLY A 75 -10.41 -7.76 -10.13
C GLY A 75 -9.32 -8.07 -9.11
N PRO A 76 -8.85 -9.33 -9.07
CA PRO A 76 -7.72 -9.72 -8.24
C PRO A 76 -6.42 -9.08 -8.74
N GLY A 77 -5.39 -9.10 -7.91
CA GLY A 77 -4.07 -8.58 -8.25
C GLY A 77 -3.00 -9.13 -7.34
N THR A 78 -1.99 -8.30 -7.09
CA THR A 78 -0.90 -8.64 -6.18
C THR A 78 -0.70 -7.53 -5.15
N TRP A 79 -0.02 -7.87 -4.07
CA TRP A 79 0.49 -6.91 -3.11
C TRP A 79 1.95 -7.16 -2.79
N ASN A 80 2.62 -6.08 -2.45
CA ASN A 80 4.02 -6.08 -2.03
C ASN A 80 4.11 -5.48 -0.63
N VAL A 81 5.08 -5.94 0.14
CA VAL A 81 5.41 -5.36 1.46
C VAL A 81 6.90 -5.13 1.53
N GLN A 82 7.27 -3.94 1.97
CA GLN A 82 8.60 -3.66 2.49
C GLN A 82 8.45 -3.25 3.96
N ALA A 83 8.98 -4.07 4.87
CA ALA A 83 8.97 -3.79 6.29
C ALA A 83 10.40 -3.65 6.81
N VAL A 84 10.67 -2.56 7.53
CA VAL A 84 11.93 -2.34 8.26
C VAL A 84 11.62 -2.45 9.74
N VAL A 85 12.34 -3.31 10.45
CA VAL A 85 12.15 -3.55 11.88
C VAL A 85 13.48 -3.53 12.63
N SER A 86 13.45 -3.14 13.88
CA SER A 86 14.59 -3.10 14.80
C SER A 86 14.14 -3.44 16.22
N GLY A 87 15.10 -3.57 17.15
CA GLY A 87 14.80 -3.87 18.55
C GLY A 87 14.43 -5.33 18.83
N LEU A 88 14.75 -6.22 17.91
CA LEU A 88 14.63 -7.67 18.07
C LEU A 88 15.87 -8.26 18.77
N THR A 89 15.84 -9.55 19.08
CA THR A 89 17.01 -10.26 19.62
C THR A 89 17.97 -10.72 18.49
N ALA A 90 19.23 -10.96 18.83
CA ALA A 90 20.25 -11.34 17.84
C ALA A 90 19.95 -12.64 17.07
N THR A 91 19.09 -13.49 17.60
CA THR A 91 18.67 -14.77 16.99
C THR A 91 17.27 -14.71 16.40
N SER A 92 16.65 -13.54 16.30
CA SER A 92 15.29 -13.41 15.80
C SER A 92 15.20 -13.68 14.31
N ALA A 93 14.11 -14.35 13.94
CA ALA A 93 13.68 -14.59 12.57
C ALA A 93 12.23 -14.16 12.43
N ILE A 94 11.83 -13.71 11.24
CA ILE A 94 10.42 -13.52 10.92
C ILE A 94 9.90 -14.82 10.32
N ARG A 95 8.89 -15.41 10.95
CA ARG A 95 8.30 -16.70 10.60
C ARG A 95 6.97 -16.59 9.89
N LEU A 96 6.22 -15.54 10.18
CA LEU A 96 4.92 -15.26 9.59
C LEU A 96 4.78 -13.75 9.42
N ALA A 97 4.03 -13.33 8.41
CA ALA A 97 3.67 -11.93 8.19
C ALA A 97 2.32 -11.86 7.47
N HIS A 98 1.39 -11.06 8.01
CA HIS A 98 0.01 -11.04 7.55
C HIS A 98 -0.60 -9.65 7.64
N ILE A 99 -1.68 -9.43 6.87
CA ILE A 99 -2.70 -8.44 7.21
C ILE A 99 -3.81 -9.18 7.95
N HIS A 100 -4.27 -8.62 9.06
CA HIS A 100 -5.40 -9.11 9.86
C HIS A 100 -6.57 -8.13 9.79
N THR A 101 -7.78 -8.60 10.05
CA THR A 101 -8.89 -7.73 10.45
C THR A 101 -8.77 -7.38 11.92
N GLY A 102 -9.08 -6.15 12.28
CA GLY A 102 -9.10 -5.67 13.68
C GLY A 102 -8.71 -4.21 13.77
N ALA A 103 -9.46 -3.45 14.56
CA ALA A 103 -9.12 -2.07 14.91
C ALA A 103 -7.95 -2.04 15.91
N SER A 104 -7.41 -0.86 16.18
CA SER A 104 -6.37 -0.67 17.20
C SER A 104 -6.83 -1.25 18.56
N GLY A 105 -5.95 -2.04 19.21
CA GLY A 105 -6.23 -2.70 20.46
C GLY A 105 -7.13 -3.94 20.37
N VAL A 106 -7.53 -4.37 19.17
CA VAL A 106 -8.37 -5.55 18.95
C VAL A 106 -7.63 -6.58 18.11
N GLY A 107 -7.46 -7.81 18.62
CA GLY A 107 -6.96 -8.95 17.85
C GLY A 107 -8.03 -9.47 16.87
N GLY A 108 -7.59 -9.99 15.71
CA GLY A 108 -8.51 -10.54 14.72
C GLY A 108 -7.86 -11.62 13.86
N PRO A 109 -8.63 -12.31 13.03
CA PRO A 109 -8.11 -13.37 12.17
C PRO A 109 -7.20 -12.84 11.06
N VAL A 110 -6.34 -13.71 10.53
CA VAL A 110 -5.58 -13.46 9.30
C VAL A 110 -6.55 -13.18 8.16
N PHE A 111 -6.28 -12.12 7.43
CA PHE A 111 -7.10 -11.68 6.30
C PHE A 111 -6.37 -11.79 4.96
N VAL A 112 -5.10 -11.39 4.90
CA VAL A 112 -4.24 -11.59 3.73
C VAL A 112 -2.90 -12.13 4.21
N ASP A 113 -2.50 -13.29 3.69
CA ASP A 113 -1.27 -13.99 4.07
C ASP A 113 -0.15 -13.73 3.04
N THR A 114 1.09 -13.55 3.50
CA THR A 114 2.28 -13.48 2.64
C THR A 114 2.74 -14.84 2.14
N GLY A 115 2.29 -15.94 2.75
CA GLY A 115 2.79 -17.29 2.51
C GLY A 115 4.12 -17.58 3.22
N LEU A 116 4.64 -16.66 4.03
CA LEU A 116 5.80 -16.93 4.88
C LEU A 116 5.42 -17.97 5.94
N SER A 117 6.31 -18.91 6.17
CA SER A 117 6.12 -19.98 7.16
C SER A 117 7.39 -20.22 7.97
N ALA A 118 7.27 -21.01 9.02
CA ALA A 118 8.44 -21.40 9.82
C ALA A 118 9.50 -22.16 9.00
N ALA A 119 9.09 -22.82 7.91
CA ALA A 119 10.01 -23.58 7.05
C ALA A 119 10.91 -22.68 6.18
N ASN A 120 10.45 -21.47 5.87
CA ASN A 120 11.17 -20.47 5.06
C ASN A 120 11.37 -19.15 5.81
N ALA A 121 11.51 -19.22 7.14
CA ALA A 121 11.71 -18.07 8.01
C ALA A 121 12.91 -17.20 7.57
N ILE A 122 12.72 -15.89 7.66
CA ILE A 122 13.73 -14.91 7.28
C ILE A 122 14.55 -14.54 8.53
N GLN A 123 15.83 -14.90 8.54
CA GLN A 123 16.75 -14.51 9.63
C GLN A 123 17.00 -13.00 9.57
N ILE A 124 16.74 -12.30 10.66
CA ILE A 124 16.81 -10.84 10.70
C ILE A 124 17.68 -10.32 11.85
N GLY A 125 18.01 -11.17 12.84
CA GLY A 125 18.80 -10.76 14.00
C GLY A 125 18.14 -9.61 14.73
N THR A 126 18.90 -8.61 15.15
CA THR A 126 18.40 -7.44 15.91
C THR A 126 17.51 -6.51 15.10
N GLY A 127 17.44 -6.70 13.78
CA GLY A 127 16.58 -5.93 12.87
C GLY A 127 17.10 -5.92 11.45
N GLY A 128 16.27 -5.44 10.53
CA GLY A 128 16.60 -5.36 9.09
C GLY A 128 15.35 -5.12 8.26
N THR A 129 15.48 -5.40 6.97
CA THR A 129 14.38 -5.26 5.99
C THR A 129 13.84 -6.62 5.61
N VAL A 130 12.51 -6.74 5.60
CA VAL A 130 11.77 -7.90 5.11
C VAL A 130 10.95 -7.46 3.91
N ASN A 131 11.09 -8.16 2.79
CA ASN A 131 10.36 -7.85 1.56
C ASN A 131 9.53 -9.04 1.11
N PHE A 132 8.30 -8.76 0.67
CA PHE A 132 7.44 -9.70 -0.03
C PHE A 132 6.96 -9.03 -1.32
N GLU A 133 7.04 -9.73 -2.44
CA GLU A 133 6.67 -9.20 -3.75
C GLU A 133 5.73 -10.15 -4.48
N GLY A 134 4.79 -9.58 -5.22
CA GLY A 134 3.90 -10.35 -6.10
C GLY A 134 2.96 -11.31 -5.37
N VAL A 135 2.71 -11.12 -4.07
CA VAL A 135 1.80 -11.98 -3.30
C VAL A 135 0.37 -11.77 -3.81
N ALA A 136 -0.36 -12.84 -4.04
CA ALA A 136 -1.73 -12.75 -4.56
C ALA A 136 -2.68 -12.09 -3.54
N ILE A 137 -3.58 -11.25 -4.05
CA ILE A 137 -4.68 -10.66 -3.28
C ILE A 137 -5.97 -10.75 -4.10
N SER A 138 -7.06 -11.21 -3.49
CA SER A 138 -8.36 -11.24 -4.15
C SER A 138 -8.98 -9.85 -4.27
N GLN A 139 -9.90 -9.68 -5.20
CA GLN A 139 -10.68 -8.45 -5.33
C GLN A 139 -11.39 -8.07 -4.03
N SER A 140 -12.02 -9.04 -3.36
CA SER A 140 -12.76 -8.80 -2.11
C SER A 140 -11.86 -8.35 -0.97
N GLN A 141 -10.66 -8.95 -0.82
CA GLN A 141 -9.67 -8.54 0.17
C GLN A 141 -9.19 -7.11 -0.09
N ALA A 142 -8.78 -6.81 -1.32
CA ALA A 142 -8.31 -5.47 -1.67
C ALA A 142 -9.40 -4.41 -1.47
N THR A 143 -10.64 -4.70 -1.87
CA THR A 143 -11.79 -3.81 -1.66
C THR A 143 -12.05 -3.55 -0.18
N ALA A 144 -12.02 -4.58 0.66
CA ALA A 144 -12.27 -4.45 2.10
C ALA A 144 -11.19 -3.59 2.80
N VAL A 145 -9.91 -3.85 2.50
CA VAL A 145 -8.80 -3.04 3.05
C VAL A 145 -8.90 -1.60 2.58
N LEU A 146 -9.20 -1.36 1.29
CA LEU A 146 -9.33 -0.01 0.73
C LEU A 146 -10.50 0.77 1.35
N ALA A 147 -11.61 0.09 1.63
CA ALA A 147 -12.79 0.72 2.24
C ALA A 147 -12.58 1.11 3.71
N ASN A 148 -11.79 0.33 4.45
CA ASN A 148 -11.53 0.59 5.87
C ASN A 148 -10.10 0.18 6.26
N PRO A 149 -9.07 0.93 5.87
CA PRO A 149 -7.68 0.60 6.21
C PRO A 149 -7.45 0.49 7.72
N ALA A 150 -8.01 1.42 8.52
CA ALA A 150 -7.87 1.43 9.97
C ALA A 150 -8.53 0.23 10.69
N GLY A 151 -9.40 -0.50 10.00
CA GLY A 151 -9.96 -1.77 10.45
C GLY A 151 -9.07 -2.97 10.19
N HIS A 152 -7.86 -2.75 9.65
CA HIS A 152 -6.88 -3.78 9.35
C HIS A 152 -5.51 -3.40 9.90
N TYR A 153 -4.72 -4.40 10.25
CA TYR A 153 -3.34 -4.20 10.69
C TYR A 153 -2.39 -5.19 10.03
N PHE A 154 -1.18 -4.75 9.77
CA PHE A 154 -0.09 -5.63 9.40
C PHE A 154 0.68 -6.05 10.66
N ASN A 155 1.01 -7.33 10.78
CA ASN A 155 1.93 -7.80 11.81
C ASN A 155 2.93 -8.83 11.29
N MET A 156 4.01 -9.00 12.06
CA MET A 156 5.03 -10.03 11.86
C MET A 156 5.21 -10.83 13.13
N HIS A 157 5.64 -12.09 12.98
CA HIS A 157 5.79 -13.03 14.08
C HIS A 157 7.23 -13.53 14.15
N SER A 158 7.75 -13.62 15.38
CA SER A 158 9.04 -14.24 15.68
C SER A 158 8.87 -15.60 16.34
N PRO A 159 9.96 -16.41 16.47
CA PRO A 159 9.93 -17.63 17.27
C PRO A 159 9.54 -17.39 18.74
N LEU A 160 9.95 -16.24 19.31
CA LEU A 160 9.66 -15.88 20.69
C LEU A 160 8.23 -15.36 20.86
N ASN A 161 7.65 -14.76 19.82
CA ASN A 161 6.32 -14.18 19.80
C ASN A 161 5.50 -14.73 18.64
N GLY A 162 5.02 -15.96 18.81
CA GLY A 162 4.22 -16.69 17.82
C GLY A 162 2.84 -16.07 17.56
N GLY A 163 2.33 -15.22 18.45
CA GLY A 163 1.09 -14.47 18.29
C GLY A 163 1.25 -13.13 17.54
N GLY A 164 2.51 -12.68 17.37
CA GLY A 164 2.90 -11.40 16.77
C GLY A 164 3.98 -10.73 17.59
N VAL A 165 4.99 -10.14 16.94
CA VAL A 165 6.10 -9.43 17.60
C VAL A 165 6.00 -7.93 17.40
N VAL A 166 5.52 -7.49 16.25
CA VAL A 166 5.24 -6.08 15.94
C VAL A 166 3.98 -5.96 15.09
N ARG A 167 3.19 -4.97 15.39
CA ARG A 167 1.90 -4.69 14.75
C ARG A 167 1.73 -3.22 14.47
N GLY A 168 1.05 -2.86 13.36
CA GLY A 168 0.63 -1.50 13.05
C GLY A 168 -0.63 -1.45 12.21
N GLN A 169 -1.53 -0.50 12.52
CA GLN A 169 -2.74 -0.26 11.72
C GLN A 169 -2.36 0.28 10.35
N LEU A 170 -3.13 -0.12 9.35
CA LEU A 170 -2.95 0.38 7.99
C LEU A 170 -3.46 1.82 7.89
N THR A 171 -2.64 2.68 7.28
CA THR A 171 -3.01 4.05 6.92
C THR A 171 -2.78 4.21 5.43
N ARG A 172 -3.82 4.58 4.69
CA ARG A 172 -3.69 4.85 3.25
C ARG A 172 -2.93 6.15 3.03
N VAL A 173 -1.94 6.13 2.14
CA VAL A 173 -1.12 7.30 1.77
C VAL A 173 -1.24 7.66 0.30
N ARG A 174 -1.77 6.73 -0.51
CA ARG A 174 -2.04 6.95 -1.94
C ARG A 174 -3.18 6.07 -2.46
#